data_aaa6aff02e2f354eb345ca8e3496dfcc
#
_entry.id   aaa6aff02e2f354eb345ca8e3496dfcc
#
_cell.length_a   1.000
_cell.length_b   1.000
_cell.length_c   1.000
_cell.angle_alpha   90.00
_cell.angle_beta   90.00
_cell.angle_gamma   90.00
#
_symmetry.space_group_name_H-M   'P 1'
#
loop_
_entity.id
_entity.type
_entity.pdbx_description
1 polymer ?
#
loop_
_entity_poly.entity_id
_entity_poly.type
_entity_poly.pdbx_seq_one_letter_code
_entity_poly.pdbx_strand_id
1 'polypeptide(L)'
;VTLVKPASIDTPLPQRARNYMNREPSLPPPIYPPEEVANAILHAAVHPQRDIFVGGAGKAFVAGKEFAPGAYDYMGPAIIAMQKRGIPPRDPTGALHAPVSAGATRGDPPVYVMRTSAYTRASLHPLATAAGLVGVGTVAALALLGTAPGRRKRL
;
A
#
# COMPACT_ATOMS: atom_id res chain seq x y z
N VAL A 1 0.22 22.09 5.78
CA VAL A 1 0.55 20.80 6.40
C VAL A 1 0.03 19.70 5.50
N THR A 2 0.88 18.70 5.19
CA THR A 2 0.50 17.49 4.44
C THR A 2 0.42 16.31 5.40
N LEU A 3 -0.64 15.54 5.29
CA LEU A 3 -0.81 14.29 6.03
C LEU A 3 -0.47 13.10 5.13
N VAL A 4 0.61 12.40 5.44
CA VAL A 4 1.00 11.18 4.74
C VAL A 4 0.39 9.98 5.44
N LYS A 5 -0.39 9.18 4.71
CA LYS A 5 -1.16 8.02 5.22
C LYS A 5 -0.63 6.73 4.58
N PRO A 6 0.36 6.07 5.18
CA PRO A 6 0.89 4.83 4.64
C PRO A 6 -0.03 3.63 4.93
N ALA A 7 -0.02 2.66 4.01
CA ALA A 7 -0.54 1.32 4.24
C ALA A 7 0.46 0.49 5.08
N SER A 8 0.52 -0.82 4.91
CA SER A 8 1.52 -1.66 5.56
C SER A 8 2.92 -1.37 5.00
N ILE A 9 3.84 -0.93 5.84
CA ILE A 9 5.22 -0.58 5.45
C ILE A 9 6.21 -1.50 6.15
N ASP A 10 7.19 -1.99 5.38
CA ASP A 10 8.27 -2.85 5.88
C ASP A 10 9.24 -2.06 6.77
N THR A 11 8.85 -1.88 8.01
CA THR A 11 9.67 -1.24 9.05
C THR A 11 9.74 -2.13 10.29
N PRO A 12 10.74 -1.97 11.16
CA PRO A 12 10.87 -2.78 12.37
C PRO A 12 9.86 -2.39 13.47
N LEU A 13 8.92 -1.48 13.19
CA LEU A 13 7.93 -1.03 14.18
C LEU A 13 7.15 -2.19 14.83
N PRO A 14 6.62 -3.18 14.10
CA PRO A 14 5.88 -4.27 14.74
C PRO A 14 6.71 -5.09 15.71
N GLN A 15 8.00 -5.30 15.40
CA GLN A 15 8.92 -6.06 16.25
C GLN A 15 9.40 -5.30 17.46
N ARG A 16 9.35 -3.96 17.43
CA ARG A 16 9.89 -3.08 18.48
C ARG A 16 8.82 -2.41 19.32
N ALA A 17 7.59 -2.38 18.87
CA ALA A 17 6.47 -1.92 19.66
C ALA A 17 6.20 -2.90 20.81
N ARG A 18 5.83 -2.38 21.99
CA ARG A 18 5.38 -3.24 23.06
C ARG A 18 4.17 -4.06 22.62
N ASN A 19 4.26 -5.36 22.79
CA ASN A 19 3.23 -6.30 22.36
C ASN A 19 2.39 -6.75 23.56
N TYR A 20 1.12 -6.38 23.56
CA TYR A 20 0.13 -6.81 24.54
C TYR A 20 -0.69 -8.04 24.09
N MET A 21 -0.40 -8.54 22.89
CA MET A 21 -1.02 -9.76 22.38
C MET A 21 -0.18 -10.97 22.77
N ASN A 22 -0.81 -12.12 22.83
CA ASN A 22 -0.12 -13.40 23.07
C ASN A 22 0.49 -14.00 21.78
N ARG A 23 0.59 -13.22 20.72
CA ARG A 23 1.08 -13.62 19.39
C ARG A 23 1.99 -12.56 18.79
N GLU A 24 2.94 -13.01 18.00
CA GLU A 24 3.81 -12.11 17.24
C GLU A 24 2.98 -11.28 16.25
N PRO A 25 3.20 -9.96 16.13
CA PRO A 25 2.47 -9.13 15.19
C PRO A 25 2.87 -9.42 13.74
N SER A 26 1.91 -9.25 12.83
CA SER A 26 2.11 -9.36 11.39
C SER A 26 1.49 -8.17 10.67
N LEU A 27 2.16 -7.71 9.64
CA LEU A 27 1.60 -6.70 8.75
C LEU A 27 0.68 -7.36 7.72
N PRO A 28 -0.56 -6.87 7.54
CA PRO A 28 -1.42 -7.38 6.49
C PRO A 28 -0.87 -7.00 5.11
N PRO A 29 -0.84 -7.94 4.16
CA PRO A 29 -0.42 -7.64 2.78
C PRO A 29 -1.45 -6.74 2.06
N PRO A 30 -1.03 -5.99 1.04
CA PRO A 30 0.33 -5.87 0.51
C PRO A 30 1.22 -4.98 1.38
N ILE A 31 2.50 -5.36 1.53
CA ILE A 31 3.51 -4.61 2.28
C ILE A 31 4.38 -3.85 1.29
N TYR A 32 4.67 -2.59 1.58
CA TYR A 32 5.46 -1.70 0.72
C TYR A 32 6.78 -1.32 1.40
N PRO A 33 7.82 -0.98 0.63
CA PRO A 33 9.10 -0.57 1.18
C PRO A 33 9.01 0.85 1.77
N PRO A 34 9.82 1.17 2.80
CA PRO A 34 9.81 2.49 3.44
C PRO A 34 10.20 3.63 2.49
N GLU A 35 10.91 3.34 1.40
CA GLU A 35 11.28 4.31 0.37
C GLU A 35 10.06 4.92 -0.34
N GLU A 36 8.95 4.18 -0.45
CA GLU A 36 7.70 4.74 -1.00
C GLU A 36 7.14 5.87 -0.13
N VAL A 37 7.29 5.74 1.19
CA VAL A 37 6.89 6.80 2.13
C VAL A 37 7.85 7.99 2.05
N ALA A 38 9.15 7.73 2.01
CA ALA A 38 10.17 8.77 1.86
C ALA A 38 9.95 9.58 0.58
N ASN A 39 9.70 8.91 -0.55
CA ASN A 39 9.40 9.58 -1.82
C ASN A 39 8.13 10.43 -1.75
N ALA A 40 7.09 9.95 -1.06
CA ALA A 40 5.86 10.73 -0.87
C ALA A 40 6.10 11.99 -0.01
N ILE A 41 6.95 11.89 1.03
CA ILE A 41 7.33 13.03 1.88
C ILE A 41 8.13 14.06 1.07
N LEU A 42 9.13 13.62 0.30
CA LEU A 42 9.94 14.49 -0.56
C LEU A 42 9.06 15.18 -1.61
N HIS A 43 8.14 14.44 -2.22
CA HIS A 43 7.17 15.02 -3.16
C HIS A 43 6.31 16.10 -2.49
N ALA A 44 5.81 15.83 -1.28
CA ALA A 44 4.98 16.76 -0.52
C ALA A 44 5.71 18.05 -0.14
N ALA A 45 7.02 18.00 0.04
CA ALA A 45 7.84 19.17 0.34
C ALA A 45 7.86 20.17 -0.82
N VAL A 46 7.79 19.67 -2.07
CA VAL A 46 7.81 20.49 -3.29
C VAL A 46 6.41 20.75 -3.83
N HIS A 47 5.50 19.79 -3.67
CA HIS A 47 4.11 19.85 -4.14
C HIS A 47 3.16 19.63 -2.95
N PRO A 48 2.89 20.64 -2.13
CA PRO A 48 2.05 20.51 -0.95
C PRO A 48 0.63 20.07 -1.30
N GLN A 49 0.15 19.02 -0.61
CA GLN A 49 -1.21 18.49 -0.72
C GLN A 49 -1.74 18.26 0.68
N ARG A 50 -3.06 18.18 0.84
CA ARG A 50 -3.64 17.90 2.15
C ARG A 50 -3.36 16.47 2.61
N ASP A 51 -3.61 15.49 1.75
CA ASP A 51 -3.52 14.07 2.06
C ASP A 51 -2.78 13.32 0.96
N ILE A 52 -1.79 12.49 1.33
CA ILE A 52 -1.11 11.58 0.43
C ILE A 52 -1.24 10.16 0.99
N PHE A 53 -1.86 9.26 0.23
CA PHE A 53 -1.90 7.85 0.57
C PHE A 53 -0.72 7.12 -0.07
N VAL A 54 0.03 6.37 0.74
CA VAL A 54 1.13 5.53 0.26
C VAL A 54 0.70 4.08 0.33
N GLY A 55 0.54 3.46 -0.85
CA GLY A 55 -0.03 2.12 -1.00
C GLY A 55 -1.53 2.14 -1.27
N GLY A 56 -1.94 1.53 -2.39
CA GLY A 56 -3.34 1.49 -2.81
C GLY A 56 -4.27 0.78 -1.82
N ALA A 57 -3.75 -0.20 -1.07
CA ALA A 57 -4.53 -0.91 -0.05
C ALA A 57 -5.02 0.02 1.07
N GLY A 58 -4.18 0.98 1.50
CA GLY A 58 -4.59 1.96 2.51
C GLY A 58 -5.72 2.87 2.03
N LYS A 59 -5.66 3.33 0.77
CA LYS A 59 -6.73 4.12 0.16
C LYS A 59 -8.02 3.31 0.00
N ALA A 60 -7.91 2.06 -0.46
CA ALA A 60 -9.07 1.17 -0.60
C ALA A 60 -9.72 0.87 0.76
N PHE A 61 -8.92 0.68 1.81
CA PHE A 61 -9.41 0.46 3.16
C PHE A 61 -10.22 1.66 3.67
N VAL A 62 -9.69 2.87 3.53
CA VAL A 62 -10.39 4.10 3.96
C VAL A 62 -11.68 4.29 3.16
N ALA A 63 -11.62 4.18 1.84
CA ALA A 63 -12.80 4.30 1.00
C ALA A 63 -13.88 3.26 1.35
N GLY A 64 -13.48 2.00 1.54
CA GLY A 64 -14.42 0.95 1.94
C GLY A 64 -15.11 1.24 3.27
N LYS A 65 -14.38 1.77 4.26
CA LYS A 65 -14.97 2.17 5.54
C LYS A 65 -15.93 3.36 5.38
N GLU A 66 -15.65 4.30 4.49
CA GLU A 66 -16.54 5.44 4.21
C GLU A 66 -17.85 4.99 3.54
N PHE A 67 -17.78 4.06 2.58
CA PHE A 67 -18.95 3.59 1.83
C PHE A 67 -19.75 2.49 2.52
N ALA A 68 -19.12 1.65 3.31
CA ALA A 68 -19.73 0.48 3.94
C ALA A 68 -19.21 0.24 5.37
N PRO A 69 -19.42 1.15 6.32
CA PRO A 69 -18.86 1.06 7.67
C PRO A 69 -19.28 -0.23 8.40
N GLY A 70 -20.55 -0.63 8.32
CA GLY A 70 -21.05 -1.84 8.96
C GLY A 70 -20.39 -3.13 8.44
N ALA A 71 -20.03 -3.18 7.15
CA ALA A 71 -19.29 -4.32 6.61
C ALA A 71 -17.89 -4.42 7.21
N TYR A 72 -17.21 -3.28 7.42
CA TYR A 72 -15.90 -3.22 8.06
C TYR A 72 -15.94 -3.64 9.53
N ASP A 73 -16.96 -3.23 10.25
CA ASP A 73 -17.13 -3.64 11.64
C ASP A 73 -17.34 -5.16 11.75
N TYR A 74 -18.11 -5.74 10.84
CA TYR A 74 -18.30 -7.18 10.74
C TYR A 74 -17.00 -7.94 10.38
N MET A 75 -16.17 -7.36 9.50
CA MET A 75 -14.89 -7.93 9.10
C MET A 75 -13.77 -7.72 10.14
N GLY A 76 -13.97 -6.88 11.15
CA GLY A 76 -12.96 -6.52 12.14
C GLY A 76 -12.23 -7.72 12.76
N PRO A 77 -12.91 -8.76 13.27
CA PRO A 77 -12.25 -9.93 13.83
C PRO A 77 -11.32 -10.67 12.85
N ALA A 78 -11.72 -10.78 11.57
CA ALA A 78 -10.91 -11.40 10.53
C ALA A 78 -9.66 -10.55 10.21
N ILE A 79 -9.81 -9.23 10.12
CA ILE A 79 -8.70 -8.30 9.92
C ILE A 79 -7.68 -8.40 11.07
N ILE A 80 -8.15 -8.46 12.32
CA ILE A 80 -7.29 -8.64 13.50
C ILE A 80 -6.58 -10.00 13.46
N ALA A 81 -7.27 -11.06 13.04
CA ALA A 81 -6.66 -12.38 12.92
C ALA A 81 -5.50 -12.40 11.91
N MET A 82 -5.63 -11.69 10.79
CA MET A 82 -4.55 -11.55 9.80
C MET A 82 -3.31 -10.80 10.32
N GLN A 83 -3.46 -10.01 11.39
CA GLN A 83 -2.36 -9.27 12.01
C GLN A 83 -1.60 -10.06 13.08
N LYS A 84 -1.88 -11.36 13.24
CA LYS A 84 -1.27 -12.24 14.22
C LYS A 84 -0.57 -13.41 13.54
N ARG A 85 0.70 -13.62 13.88
CA ARG A 85 1.42 -14.86 13.53
C ARG A 85 1.00 -16.01 14.44
N GLY A 86 1.18 -17.23 13.96
CA GLY A 86 0.92 -18.45 14.77
C GLY A 86 1.96 -18.75 15.87
N ILE A 87 2.92 -17.84 16.11
CA ILE A 87 4.02 -18.00 17.06
C ILE A 87 3.90 -17.02 18.24
N PRO A 88 4.50 -17.36 19.42
CA PRO A 88 4.58 -16.43 20.53
C PRO A 88 5.38 -15.16 20.20
N PRO A 89 5.18 -14.05 20.94
CA PRO A 89 5.97 -12.85 20.78
C PRO A 89 7.46 -13.09 21.01
N ARG A 90 8.32 -12.59 20.13
CA ARG A 90 9.79 -12.66 20.29
C ARG A 90 10.27 -11.72 21.38
N ASP A 91 9.75 -10.50 21.38
CA ASP A 91 10.03 -9.48 22.39
C ASP A 91 8.72 -8.76 22.78
N PRO A 92 8.04 -9.21 23.86
CA PRO A 92 6.80 -8.60 24.30
C PRO A 92 7.01 -7.22 24.92
N THR A 93 8.21 -6.89 25.42
CA THR A 93 8.50 -5.61 26.07
C THR A 93 8.77 -4.50 25.07
N GLY A 94 9.38 -4.82 23.95
CA GLY A 94 9.75 -3.88 22.92
C GLY A 94 10.61 -2.73 23.42
N ALA A 95 10.62 -1.65 22.68
CA ALA A 95 11.39 -0.44 22.96
C ALA A 95 10.61 0.62 23.77
N LEU A 96 9.58 0.24 24.53
CA LEU A 96 8.73 1.21 25.23
C LEU A 96 9.45 1.89 26.40
N HIS A 97 10.25 1.13 27.15
CA HIS A 97 10.92 1.63 28.37
C HIS A 97 12.45 1.64 28.27
N ALA A 98 13.01 0.97 27.29
CA ALA A 98 14.45 0.91 27.06
C ALA A 98 14.75 0.98 25.55
N PRO A 99 15.84 1.66 25.14
CA PRO A 99 16.23 1.71 23.75
C PRO A 99 16.68 0.32 23.26
N VAL A 100 16.44 0.04 21.98
CA VAL A 100 17.03 -1.14 21.34
C VAL A 100 18.44 -0.84 20.85
N SER A 101 19.32 -1.84 20.94
CA SER A 101 20.75 -1.70 20.65
C SER A 101 21.09 -1.50 19.18
N ALA A 102 20.24 -1.92 18.26
CA ALA A 102 20.47 -1.86 16.82
C ALA A 102 19.39 -1.12 16.06
N GLY A 103 19.80 -0.14 15.24
CA GLY A 103 18.93 0.52 14.27
C GLY A 103 18.74 -0.37 13.04
N ALA A 104 17.51 -0.49 12.54
CA ALA A 104 17.20 -1.12 11.26
C ALA A 104 16.18 -0.25 10.52
N THR A 105 16.33 -0.16 9.21
CA THR A 105 15.39 0.56 8.35
C THR A 105 14.25 -0.34 7.86
N ARG A 106 14.47 -1.66 7.87
CA ARG A 106 13.51 -2.66 7.41
C ARG A 106 13.15 -3.62 8.53
N GLY A 107 11.92 -4.13 8.44
CA GLY A 107 11.40 -5.19 9.29
C GLY A 107 11.82 -6.58 8.82
N ASP A 108 11.12 -7.59 9.33
CA ASP A 108 11.27 -9.00 8.94
C ASP A 108 9.85 -9.59 8.71
N PRO A 109 9.10 -9.10 7.70
CA PRO A 109 7.78 -9.61 7.42
C PRO A 109 7.86 -11.03 6.83
N PRO A 110 6.93 -11.94 7.20
CA PRO A 110 6.94 -13.32 6.70
C PRO A 110 6.41 -13.46 5.27
N VAL A 111 6.04 -12.35 4.65
CA VAL A 111 5.39 -12.29 3.34
C VAL A 111 6.17 -11.35 2.41
N TYR A 112 5.91 -11.49 1.11
CA TYR A 112 6.58 -10.69 0.09
C TYR A 112 6.34 -9.19 0.28
N VAL A 113 7.43 -8.42 0.24
CA VAL A 113 7.40 -6.96 0.22
C VAL A 113 7.40 -6.49 -1.24
N MET A 114 6.42 -5.69 -1.60
CA MET A 114 6.31 -5.10 -2.94
C MET A 114 7.54 -4.21 -3.22
N ARG A 115 8.02 -4.20 -4.45
CA ARG A 115 9.13 -3.31 -4.83
C ARG A 115 8.70 -1.85 -4.92
N THR A 116 7.44 -1.62 -5.25
CA THR A 116 6.87 -0.29 -5.47
C THR A 116 5.35 -0.34 -5.41
N SER A 117 4.73 0.83 -5.29
CA SER A 117 3.27 1.01 -5.37
C SER A 117 2.89 1.74 -6.66
N ALA A 118 2.25 1.03 -7.58
CA ALA A 118 1.71 1.64 -8.81
C ALA A 118 0.72 2.76 -8.48
N TYR A 119 -0.14 2.55 -7.47
CA TYR A 119 -1.06 3.57 -6.99
C TYR A 119 -0.34 4.84 -6.51
N THR A 120 0.69 4.69 -5.66
CA THR A 120 1.45 5.84 -5.14
C THR A 120 2.11 6.60 -6.27
N ARG A 121 2.79 5.91 -7.20
CA ARG A 121 3.42 6.54 -8.37
C ARG A 121 2.41 7.28 -9.23
N ALA A 122 1.27 6.66 -9.52
CA ALA A 122 0.21 7.28 -10.30
C ALA A 122 -0.35 8.55 -9.62
N SER A 123 -0.55 8.50 -8.30
CA SER A 123 -1.09 9.63 -7.53
C SER A 123 -0.10 10.80 -7.38
N LEU A 124 1.19 10.51 -7.30
CA LEU A 124 2.25 11.54 -7.24
C LEU A 124 2.54 12.20 -8.61
N HIS A 125 2.23 11.51 -9.72
CA HIS A 125 2.49 11.99 -11.09
C HIS A 125 1.24 11.93 -11.97
N PRO A 126 0.17 12.69 -11.65
CA PRO A 126 -1.14 12.56 -12.30
C PRO A 126 -1.09 12.86 -13.80
N LEU A 127 -0.31 13.84 -14.24
CA LEU A 127 -0.18 14.19 -15.66
C LEU A 127 0.52 13.08 -16.46
N ALA A 128 1.60 12.52 -15.93
CA ALA A 128 2.30 11.40 -16.57
C ALA A 128 1.40 10.16 -16.63
N THR A 129 0.62 9.91 -15.58
CA THR A 129 -0.34 8.81 -15.52
C THR A 129 -1.44 8.99 -16.56
N ALA A 130 -2.02 10.19 -16.65
CA ALA A 130 -3.05 10.50 -17.66
C ALA A 130 -2.51 10.33 -19.09
N ALA A 131 -1.32 10.84 -19.38
CA ALA A 131 -0.67 10.68 -20.69
C ALA A 131 -0.42 9.21 -21.03
N GLY A 132 0.05 8.42 -20.06
CA GLY A 132 0.25 6.97 -20.23
C GLY A 132 -1.05 6.23 -20.53
N LEU A 133 -2.13 6.54 -19.81
CA LEU A 133 -3.44 5.93 -20.03
C LEU A 133 -4.02 6.27 -21.41
N VAL A 134 -3.90 7.53 -21.84
CA VAL A 134 -4.30 7.96 -23.19
C VAL A 134 -3.50 7.22 -24.25
N GLY A 135 -2.17 7.13 -24.09
CA GLY A 135 -1.31 6.39 -25.02
C GLY A 135 -1.70 4.91 -25.16
N VAL A 136 -1.86 4.22 -24.02
CA VAL A 136 -2.28 2.82 -24.01
C VAL A 136 -3.67 2.65 -24.62
N GLY A 137 -4.62 3.52 -24.28
CA GLY A 137 -5.98 3.49 -24.84
C GLY A 137 -5.99 3.70 -26.34
N THR A 138 -5.17 4.61 -26.87
CA THR A 138 -5.05 4.85 -28.32
C THR A 138 -4.48 3.63 -29.04
N VAL A 139 -3.41 3.02 -28.52
CA VAL A 139 -2.82 1.81 -29.11
C VAL A 139 -3.82 0.66 -29.11
N ALA A 140 -4.53 0.45 -27.99
CA ALA A 140 -5.56 -0.58 -27.90
C ALA A 140 -6.69 -0.34 -28.90
N ALA A 141 -7.18 0.88 -29.05
CA ALA A 141 -8.22 1.23 -30.03
C ALA A 141 -7.77 0.97 -31.47
N LEU A 142 -6.55 1.38 -31.82
CA LEU A 142 -5.97 1.14 -33.14
C LEU A 142 -5.81 -0.36 -33.43
N ALA A 143 -5.37 -1.15 -32.45
CA ALA A 143 -5.25 -2.59 -32.59
C ALA A 143 -6.62 -3.26 -32.85
N LEU A 144 -7.66 -2.86 -32.11
CA LEU A 144 -9.02 -3.37 -32.30
C LEU A 144 -9.60 -2.98 -33.66
N LEU A 145 -9.38 -1.76 -34.11
CA LEU A 145 -9.84 -1.31 -35.45
C LEU A 145 -9.09 -1.99 -36.58
N GLY A 146 -7.78 -2.25 -36.41
CA GLY A 146 -6.95 -2.95 -37.40
C GLY A 146 -7.26 -4.44 -37.55
N THR A 147 -7.86 -5.06 -36.52
CA THR A 147 -8.29 -6.48 -36.57
C THR A 147 -9.72 -6.68 -37.07
N ALA A 148 -10.48 -5.61 -37.41
CA ALA A 148 -11.81 -5.74 -37.96
C ALA A 148 -11.73 -6.49 -39.31
N PRO A 149 -12.38 -7.67 -39.46
CA PRO A 149 -12.31 -8.44 -40.69
C PRO A 149 -12.95 -7.63 -41.82
N GLY A 150 -12.15 -7.33 -42.82
CA GLY A 150 -12.59 -6.61 -44.00
C GLY A 150 -13.85 -7.29 -44.56
N ARG A 151 -14.95 -6.57 -44.60
CA ARG A 151 -16.23 -7.00 -45.18
C ARG A 151 -15.97 -7.30 -46.66
N ARG A 152 -15.65 -8.57 -47.02
CA ARG A 152 -15.57 -8.99 -48.40
C ARG A 152 -16.92 -8.68 -49.07
N LYS A 153 -16.95 -7.63 -49.89
CA LYS A 153 -18.03 -7.45 -50.87
C LYS A 153 -18.04 -8.67 -51.76
N ARG A 154 -19.04 -9.55 -51.63
CA ARG A 154 -19.37 -10.52 -52.65
C ARG A 154 -20.04 -9.74 -53.80
N LEU A 155 -19.39 -9.73 -54.96
CA LEU A 155 -19.99 -9.40 -56.24
C LEU A 155 -20.77 -10.62 -56.70
#